data_e9db7a6f83aed78019940114ebe99922
#
_entry.id   e9db7a6f83aed78019940114ebe99922
#
_cell.length_a   1.000
_cell.length_b   1.000
_cell.length_c   1.000
_cell.angle_alpha   90.00
_cell.angle_beta   90.00
_cell.angle_gamma   90.00
#
_symmetry.space_group_name_H-M   'P 1'
#
loop_
_entity.id
_entity.type
_entity.pdbx_description
1 polymer ?
#
loop_
_entity_poly.entity_id
_entity_poly.type
_entity_poly.pdbx_seq_one_letter_code
_entity_poly.pdbx_strand_id
1 'polypeptide(L)'
;MKRKACCALVLLLVWLAFEFAGARVYAASADLAIAKKQSEARGFIFEDNRTDIVAKAKQQGGKIRVLSSLDPELFPHMTASFKKKYPFLDATMVEITGLDANERFLLELKAGVVKDFDVVQLSPERYPEYLPYAKRFDILGMAEQGVLGIEPKMVDPKNRAVVSLATVLFVGAYNKNLLSADKVPTTWDGFLRPEFKGRKMMVDIRPIMYSTFAACPDQGMGVEWMVNYAQKMRTQQPVWVRGYSRTLTAMNAGEYALHSGVYYHTVVRLMQKTPQNNLELKFIEPVPATLFEAEMVLNSSRNPYGGLLFLEYQASAEGQKVIDEREPLKASLHSPGSVAAKQLKGKKVCLNGHDTLQLSSSWEKMAVEAFGFPGAEVK
;
A
#
# COMPACT_ATOMS: atom_id res chain seq x y z
N MET A 1 44.53 -2.23 -50.65
CA MET A 1 44.94 -2.10 -49.26
C MET A 1 43.81 -1.55 -48.30
N LYS A 2 42.62 -1.21 -48.76
CA LYS A 2 41.54 -0.62 -47.89
C LYS A 2 40.56 -1.62 -47.25
N ARG A 3 40.56 -2.92 -47.59
CA ARG A 3 39.64 -3.93 -47.02
C ARG A 3 40.13 -4.65 -45.76
N LYS A 4 41.44 -4.64 -45.45
CA LYS A 4 42.00 -5.32 -44.25
C LYS A 4 41.91 -4.47 -42.97
N ALA A 5 41.80 -3.14 -43.07
CA ALA A 5 41.68 -2.26 -41.89
C ALA A 5 40.27 -2.27 -41.24
N CYS A 6 39.22 -2.56 -42.02
CA CYS A 6 37.86 -2.57 -41.51
C CYS A 6 37.53 -3.81 -40.62
N CYS A 7 38.09 -4.97 -40.94
CA CYS A 7 37.91 -6.19 -40.16
C CYS A 7 38.62 -6.16 -38.78
N ALA A 8 39.77 -5.49 -38.70
CA ALA A 8 40.50 -5.37 -37.44
C ALA A 8 39.80 -4.45 -36.44
N LEU A 9 39.14 -3.37 -36.93
CA LEU A 9 38.41 -2.42 -36.08
C LEU A 9 37.12 -3.03 -35.52
N VAL A 10 36.42 -3.85 -36.31
CA VAL A 10 35.20 -4.54 -35.88
C VAL A 10 35.52 -5.63 -34.83
N LEU A 11 36.63 -6.37 -35.00
CA LEU A 11 37.08 -7.36 -34.04
C LEU A 11 37.51 -6.73 -32.69
N LEU A 12 38.17 -5.55 -32.72
CA LEU A 12 38.54 -4.84 -31.50
C LEU A 12 37.32 -4.29 -30.73
N LEU A 13 36.29 -3.80 -31.42
CA LEU A 13 35.06 -3.31 -30.81
C LEU A 13 34.22 -4.45 -30.20
N VAL A 14 34.21 -5.63 -30.81
CA VAL A 14 33.52 -6.81 -30.26
C VAL A 14 34.27 -7.35 -29.03
N TRP A 15 35.63 -7.32 -29.05
CA TRP A 15 36.44 -7.77 -27.90
C TRP A 15 36.26 -6.82 -26.68
N LEU A 16 36.31 -5.49 -26.89
CA LEU A 16 36.04 -4.49 -25.86
C LEU A 16 34.61 -4.60 -25.30
N ALA A 17 33.60 -4.89 -26.13
CA ALA A 17 32.24 -5.11 -25.66
C ALA A 17 32.10 -6.37 -24.80
N PHE A 18 32.86 -7.42 -25.07
CA PHE A 18 32.87 -8.66 -24.27
C PHE A 18 33.56 -8.47 -22.91
N GLU A 19 34.66 -7.68 -22.84
CA GLU A 19 35.31 -7.36 -21.58
C GLU A 19 34.45 -6.46 -20.68
N PHE A 20 33.75 -5.47 -21.26
CA PHE A 20 32.81 -4.63 -20.50
C PHE A 20 31.56 -5.38 -20.01
N ALA A 21 31.06 -6.33 -20.78
CA ALA A 21 29.99 -7.20 -20.37
C ALA A 21 30.40 -8.17 -19.24
N GLY A 22 31.59 -8.77 -19.38
CA GLY A 22 32.18 -9.65 -18.36
C GLY A 22 32.47 -8.91 -17.04
N ALA A 23 33.03 -7.70 -17.12
CA ALA A 23 33.30 -6.89 -15.93
C ALA A 23 32.00 -6.47 -15.18
N ARG A 24 30.92 -6.16 -15.89
CA ARG A 24 29.61 -5.85 -15.29
C ARG A 24 28.97 -7.06 -14.64
N VAL A 25 29.07 -8.23 -15.25
CA VAL A 25 28.52 -9.48 -14.67
C VAL A 25 29.31 -9.88 -13.42
N TYR A 26 30.62 -9.72 -13.44
CA TYR A 26 31.50 -10.03 -12.29
C TYR A 26 31.26 -9.07 -11.11
N ALA A 27 31.10 -7.77 -11.39
CA ALA A 27 30.78 -6.77 -10.38
C ALA A 27 29.40 -7.03 -9.75
N ALA A 28 28.38 -7.30 -10.57
CA ALA A 28 27.04 -7.63 -10.08
C ALA A 28 27.00 -8.91 -9.20
N SER A 29 27.82 -9.92 -9.52
CA SER A 29 27.91 -11.13 -8.70
C SER A 29 28.65 -10.90 -7.37
N ALA A 30 29.63 -10.00 -7.36
CA ALA A 30 30.35 -9.62 -6.13
C ALA A 30 29.46 -8.81 -5.18
N ASP A 31 28.67 -7.87 -5.71
CA ASP A 31 27.71 -7.08 -4.94
C ASP A 31 26.62 -7.97 -4.32
N LEU A 32 26.12 -8.93 -5.06
CA LEU A 32 25.13 -9.90 -4.57
C LEU A 32 25.68 -10.76 -3.41
N ALA A 33 26.93 -11.24 -3.53
CA ALA A 33 27.57 -12.02 -2.47
C ALA A 33 27.81 -11.19 -1.20
N ILE A 34 28.18 -9.91 -1.34
CA ILE A 34 28.33 -8.97 -0.23
C ILE A 34 26.97 -8.71 0.44
N ALA A 35 25.93 -8.44 -0.34
CA ALA A 35 24.57 -8.21 0.16
C ALA A 35 24.06 -9.42 0.95
N LYS A 36 24.24 -10.64 0.42
CA LYS A 36 23.90 -11.89 1.10
C LYS A 36 24.62 -12.02 2.44
N LYS A 37 25.94 -11.88 2.47
CA LYS A 37 26.74 -11.96 3.70
C LYS A 37 26.30 -10.93 4.75
N GLN A 38 26.02 -9.70 4.34
CA GLN A 38 25.54 -8.65 5.23
C GLN A 38 24.14 -8.96 5.80
N SER A 39 23.26 -9.51 4.96
CA SER A 39 21.91 -9.91 5.34
C SER A 39 21.94 -11.06 6.36
N GLU A 40 22.70 -12.12 6.07
CA GLU A 40 22.87 -13.28 6.93
C GLU A 40 23.52 -12.93 8.28
N ALA A 41 24.49 -12.00 8.28
CA ALA A 41 25.09 -11.47 9.51
C ALA A 41 24.07 -10.76 10.43
N ARG A 42 22.97 -10.26 9.88
CA ARG A 42 21.84 -9.66 10.62
C ARG A 42 20.74 -10.68 10.96
N GLY A 43 20.97 -11.96 10.66
CA GLY A 43 20.04 -13.06 10.93
C GLY A 43 18.87 -13.15 9.96
N PHE A 44 18.99 -12.57 8.76
CA PHE A 44 18.00 -12.74 7.69
C PHE A 44 18.33 -13.94 6.80
N ILE A 45 17.31 -14.46 6.13
CA ILE A 45 17.42 -15.44 5.06
C ILE A 45 17.52 -14.68 3.75
N PHE A 46 18.60 -14.90 3.00
CA PHE A 46 18.83 -14.29 1.70
C PHE A 46 19.13 -15.37 0.66
N GLU A 47 18.27 -15.49 -0.33
CA GLU A 47 18.50 -16.34 -1.51
C GLU A 47 19.17 -15.47 -2.59
N ASP A 48 20.23 -15.97 -3.19
CA ASP A 48 20.95 -15.24 -4.22
C ASP A 48 20.48 -15.56 -5.64
N ASN A 49 19.55 -16.50 -5.74
CA ASN A 49 19.07 -16.93 -7.04
C ASN A 49 17.60 -17.37 -6.96
N ARG A 50 16.82 -16.88 -7.91
CA ARG A 50 15.39 -17.13 -8.00
C ARG A 50 15.07 -18.61 -8.26
N THR A 51 15.91 -19.33 -8.97
CA THR A 51 15.70 -20.76 -9.27
C THR A 51 15.64 -21.56 -7.98
N ASP A 52 16.45 -21.25 -6.98
CA ASP A 52 16.48 -21.93 -5.70
C ASP A 52 15.21 -21.65 -4.88
N ILE A 53 14.69 -20.39 -4.91
CA ILE A 53 13.41 -20.04 -4.30
C ILE A 53 12.30 -20.93 -4.88
N VAL A 54 12.24 -21.05 -6.21
CA VAL A 54 11.24 -21.90 -6.90
C VAL A 54 11.43 -23.37 -6.59
N ALA A 55 12.67 -23.87 -6.55
CA ALA A 55 12.96 -25.25 -6.22
C ALA A 55 12.53 -25.61 -4.78
N LYS A 56 12.87 -24.76 -3.83
CA LYS A 56 12.46 -24.90 -2.42
C LYS A 56 10.94 -24.87 -2.26
N ALA A 57 10.25 -23.96 -2.96
CA ALA A 57 8.79 -23.91 -2.95
C ALA A 57 8.16 -25.20 -3.51
N LYS A 58 8.73 -25.80 -4.56
CA LYS A 58 8.28 -27.10 -5.09
C LYS A 58 8.46 -28.23 -4.09
N GLN A 59 9.56 -28.23 -3.33
CA GLN A 59 9.85 -29.26 -2.33
C GLN A 59 8.93 -29.18 -1.11
N GLN A 60 8.49 -27.99 -0.72
CA GLN A 60 7.66 -27.76 0.46
C GLN A 60 6.19 -28.15 0.28
N GLY A 61 5.75 -28.33 -0.95
CA GLY A 61 4.38 -28.75 -1.26
C GLY A 61 3.50 -27.64 -1.80
N GLY A 62 2.29 -28.00 -2.25
CA GLY A 62 1.49 -27.22 -3.17
C GLY A 62 0.50 -26.23 -2.57
N LYS A 63 0.18 -26.27 -1.28
CA LYS A 63 -0.87 -25.41 -0.68
C LYS A 63 -0.29 -24.20 0.02
N ILE A 64 -0.90 -23.05 -0.23
CA ILE A 64 -0.59 -21.77 0.44
C ILE A 64 -1.89 -21.20 0.95
N ARG A 65 -1.90 -20.72 2.19
CA ARG A 65 -3.03 -20.03 2.78
C ARG A 65 -2.65 -18.62 3.19
N VAL A 66 -3.42 -17.65 2.73
CA VAL A 66 -3.14 -16.22 2.85
C VAL A 66 -4.27 -15.53 3.60
N LEU A 67 -3.94 -14.74 4.61
CA LEU A 67 -4.88 -13.87 5.32
C LEU A 67 -4.70 -12.44 4.82
N SER A 68 -5.75 -11.85 4.26
CA SER A 68 -5.68 -10.55 3.57
C SER A 68 -6.88 -9.66 3.92
N SER A 69 -6.70 -8.36 3.94
CA SER A 69 -7.78 -7.37 4.08
C SER A 69 -8.21 -6.74 2.77
N LEU A 70 -7.69 -7.23 1.64
CA LEU A 70 -8.18 -6.87 0.32
C LEU A 70 -9.61 -7.39 0.11
N ASP A 71 -10.33 -6.80 -0.85
CA ASP A 71 -11.70 -7.18 -1.15
C ASP A 71 -11.79 -8.66 -1.59
N PRO A 72 -12.67 -9.47 -0.99
CA PRO A 72 -12.82 -10.89 -1.34
C PRO A 72 -13.18 -11.14 -2.81
N GLU A 73 -13.80 -10.19 -3.52
CA GLU A 73 -14.07 -10.29 -4.96
C GLU A 73 -12.76 -10.42 -5.77
N LEU A 74 -11.64 -9.92 -5.23
CA LEU A 74 -10.31 -10.04 -5.83
C LEU A 74 -9.73 -11.45 -5.75
N PHE A 75 -10.00 -12.21 -4.68
CA PHE A 75 -9.29 -13.43 -4.32
C PHE A 75 -9.27 -14.50 -5.42
N PRO A 76 -10.41 -14.85 -6.07
CA PRO A 76 -10.41 -15.83 -7.15
C PRO A 76 -9.53 -15.42 -8.34
N HIS A 77 -9.48 -14.11 -8.64
CA HIS A 77 -8.69 -13.59 -9.75
C HIS A 77 -7.20 -13.61 -9.45
N MET A 78 -6.82 -13.24 -8.23
CA MET A 78 -5.43 -13.27 -7.75
C MET A 78 -4.89 -14.70 -7.74
N THR A 79 -5.63 -15.63 -7.12
CA THR A 79 -5.20 -17.03 -7.00
C THR A 79 -5.18 -17.75 -8.34
N ALA A 80 -6.16 -17.52 -9.23
CA ALA A 80 -6.16 -18.12 -10.57
C ALA A 80 -5.01 -17.59 -11.44
N SER A 81 -4.69 -16.32 -11.36
CA SER A 81 -3.59 -15.71 -12.10
C SER A 81 -2.23 -16.20 -11.57
N PHE A 82 -2.08 -16.28 -10.24
CA PHE A 82 -0.92 -16.90 -9.61
C PHE A 82 -0.71 -18.37 -10.03
N LYS A 83 -1.79 -19.17 -10.07
CA LYS A 83 -1.78 -20.57 -10.47
C LYS A 83 -1.29 -20.77 -11.90
N LYS A 84 -1.59 -19.84 -12.81
CA LYS A 84 -1.06 -19.89 -14.19
C LYS A 84 0.46 -19.75 -14.22
N LYS A 85 1.02 -18.89 -13.34
CA LYS A 85 2.47 -18.68 -13.25
C LYS A 85 3.19 -19.80 -12.51
N TYR A 86 2.57 -20.34 -11.47
CA TYR A 86 3.11 -21.41 -10.63
C TYR A 86 2.11 -22.59 -10.52
N PRO A 87 1.99 -23.44 -11.56
CA PRO A 87 1.00 -24.52 -11.60
C PRO A 87 1.11 -25.54 -10.48
N PHE A 88 2.29 -25.64 -9.84
CA PHE A 88 2.58 -26.53 -8.72
C PHE A 88 2.15 -25.97 -7.36
N LEU A 89 1.70 -24.72 -7.27
CA LEU A 89 1.19 -24.07 -6.07
C LEU A 89 -0.31 -23.81 -6.17
N ASP A 90 -1.00 -23.97 -5.05
CA ASP A 90 -2.45 -23.77 -4.92
C ASP A 90 -2.72 -22.82 -3.76
N ALA A 91 -3.01 -21.56 -4.08
CA ALA A 91 -3.22 -20.52 -3.08
C ALA A 91 -4.69 -20.36 -2.75
N THR A 92 -4.99 -20.18 -1.46
CA THR A 92 -6.31 -19.83 -0.94
C THR A 92 -6.18 -18.57 -0.12
N MET A 93 -6.99 -17.54 -0.43
CA MET A 93 -7.06 -16.29 0.34
C MET A 93 -8.28 -16.32 1.25
N VAL A 94 -8.12 -15.78 2.45
CA VAL A 94 -9.16 -15.65 3.48
C VAL A 94 -9.21 -14.20 3.93
N GLU A 95 -10.42 -13.65 4.00
CA GLU A 95 -10.61 -12.26 4.44
C GLU A 95 -10.42 -12.11 5.95
N ILE A 96 -9.78 -10.99 6.35
CA ILE A 96 -9.80 -10.48 7.72
C ILE A 96 -10.12 -9.00 7.70
N THR A 97 -11.19 -8.61 8.39
CA THR A 97 -11.61 -7.20 8.49
C THR A 97 -12.05 -6.85 9.89
N GLY A 98 -11.83 -5.58 10.26
CA GLY A 98 -12.20 -5.03 11.55
C GLY A 98 -11.16 -5.27 12.65
N LEU A 99 -11.19 -4.38 13.65
CA LEU A 99 -10.23 -4.40 14.76
C LEU A 99 -10.33 -5.67 15.59
N ASP A 100 -11.55 -6.11 15.93
CA ASP A 100 -11.79 -7.28 16.79
C ASP A 100 -11.24 -8.57 16.15
N ALA A 101 -11.39 -8.74 14.83
CA ALA A 101 -10.85 -9.91 14.13
C ALA A 101 -9.31 -9.88 14.09
N ASN A 102 -8.72 -8.71 13.86
CA ASN A 102 -7.27 -8.51 13.87
C ASN A 102 -6.67 -8.72 15.26
N GLU A 103 -7.32 -8.21 16.32
CA GLU A 103 -6.88 -8.42 17.71
C GLU A 103 -6.95 -9.90 18.09
N ARG A 104 -8.05 -10.58 17.76
CA ARG A 104 -8.18 -12.01 18.01
C ARG A 104 -7.09 -12.80 17.28
N PHE A 105 -6.86 -12.51 16.00
CA PHE A 105 -5.81 -13.19 15.23
C PHE A 105 -4.42 -12.97 15.84
N LEU A 106 -4.13 -11.75 16.29
CA LEU A 106 -2.86 -11.45 16.96
C LEU A 106 -2.71 -12.23 18.29
N LEU A 107 -3.79 -12.37 19.06
CA LEU A 107 -3.77 -13.19 20.28
C LEU A 107 -3.53 -14.67 19.95
N GLU A 108 -4.14 -15.18 18.88
CA GLU A 108 -3.90 -16.55 18.39
C GLU A 108 -2.44 -16.76 17.93
N LEU A 109 -1.84 -15.74 17.27
CA LEU A 109 -0.40 -15.76 16.93
C LEU A 109 0.46 -15.80 18.18
N LYS A 110 0.18 -14.96 19.19
CA LYS A 110 0.89 -14.93 20.47
C LYS A 110 0.79 -16.24 21.23
N ALA A 111 -0.38 -16.89 21.17
CA ALA A 111 -0.60 -18.19 21.78
C ALA A 111 0.05 -19.35 21.01
N GLY A 112 0.61 -19.11 19.81
CA GLY A 112 1.25 -20.13 18.97
C GLY A 112 0.27 -21.15 18.38
N VAL A 113 -1.02 -20.83 18.29
CA VAL A 113 -2.06 -21.73 17.76
C VAL A 113 -2.30 -21.54 16.26
N VAL A 114 -1.84 -20.45 15.66
CA VAL A 114 -1.89 -20.21 14.21
C VAL A 114 -0.81 -21.06 13.53
N LYS A 115 -1.23 -22.10 12.80
CA LYS A 115 -0.31 -23.05 12.13
C LYS A 115 -0.63 -23.30 10.66
N ASP A 116 -1.65 -22.69 10.13
CA ASP A 116 -2.22 -23.01 8.83
C ASP A 116 -2.23 -21.82 7.85
N PHE A 117 -1.63 -20.69 8.23
CA PHE A 117 -1.39 -19.56 7.34
C PHE A 117 0.10 -19.47 6.97
N ASP A 118 0.36 -19.12 5.71
CA ASP A 118 1.71 -18.92 5.18
C ASP A 118 2.04 -17.44 5.03
N VAL A 119 1.07 -16.64 4.56
CA VAL A 119 1.17 -15.18 4.43
C VAL A 119 0.03 -14.54 5.19
N VAL A 120 0.32 -13.47 5.91
CA VAL A 120 -0.69 -12.74 6.68
C VAL A 120 -0.51 -11.23 6.55
N GLN A 121 -1.63 -10.53 6.51
CA GLN A 121 -1.65 -9.09 6.63
C GLN A 121 -1.40 -8.66 8.10
N LEU A 122 -0.81 -7.49 8.27
CA LEU A 122 -0.56 -6.86 9.55
C LEU A 122 -1.52 -5.70 9.74
N SER A 123 -2.25 -5.70 10.88
CA SER A 123 -3.03 -4.52 11.26
C SER A 123 -2.10 -3.33 11.52
N PRO A 124 -2.33 -2.16 10.89
CA PRO A 124 -1.51 -0.96 11.12
C PRO A 124 -1.45 -0.56 12.58
N GLU A 125 -2.54 -0.72 13.33
CA GLU A 125 -2.66 -0.34 14.73
C GLU A 125 -1.78 -1.19 15.65
N ARG A 126 -1.46 -2.41 15.23
CA ARG A 126 -0.67 -3.40 15.98
C ARG A 126 0.59 -3.84 15.24
N TYR A 127 1.00 -3.09 14.22
CA TYR A 127 2.10 -3.43 13.34
C TYR A 127 3.35 -3.98 14.05
N PRO A 128 3.90 -3.33 15.10
CA PRO A 128 5.10 -3.83 15.79
C PRO A 128 4.90 -5.18 16.47
N GLU A 129 3.66 -5.50 16.87
CA GLU A 129 3.35 -6.73 17.60
C GLU A 129 3.33 -7.98 16.70
N TYR A 130 3.16 -7.80 15.37
CA TYR A 130 3.24 -8.86 14.38
C TYR A 130 4.68 -9.22 13.99
N LEU A 131 5.61 -8.28 14.03
CA LEU A 131 6.98 -8.44 13.52
C LEU A 131 7.76 -9.64 14.08
N PRO A 132 7.61 -10.04 15.36
CA PRO A 132 8.28 -11.22 15.89
C PRO A 132 7.88 -12.54 15.21
N TYR A 133 6.73 -12.55 14.52
CA TYR A 133 6.20 -13.74 13.83
C TYR A 133 6.57 -13.78 12.35
N ALA A 134 7.27 -12.78 11.84
CA ALA A 134 7.74 -12.76 10.46
C ALA A 134 8.83 -13.82 10.21
N LYS A 135 8.71 -14.55 9.10
CA LYS A 135 9.85 -15.29 8.54
C LYS A 135 10.88 -14.26 8.07
N ARG A 136 12.07 -14.34 8.60
CA ARG A 136 13.11 -13.33 8.40
C ARG A 136 13.75 -13.40 7.01
N PHE A 137 12.94 -13.42 5.95
CA PHE A 137 13.45 -13.19 4.59
C PHE A 137 13.92 -11.75 4.45
N ASP A 138 15.09 -11.53 3.87
CA ASP A 138 15.53 -10.21 3.44
C ASP A 138 14.87 -9.85 2.09
N ILE A 139 13.55 -9.62 2.12
CA ILE A 139 12.80 -9.31 0.90
C ILE A 139 13.34 -8.01 0.26
N LEU A 140 13.67 -7.00 1.08
CA LEU A 140 14.25 -5.75 0.58
C LEU A 140 15.58 -6.01 -0.14
N GLY A 141 16.51 -6.68 0.52
CA GLY A 141 17.82 -6.95 -0.09
C GLY A 141 17.73 -7.80 -1.35
N MET A 142 16.86 -8.82 -1.36
CA MET A 142 16.60 -9.64 -2.55
C MET A 142 15.94 -8.83 -3.68
N ALA A 143 15.07 -7.86 -3.34
CA ALA A 143 14.46 -6.96 -4.32
C ALA A 143 15.48 -5.96 -4.90
N GLU A 144 16.30 -5.33 -4.04
CA GLU A 144 17.38 -4.41 -4.44
C GLU A 144 18.41 -5.08 -5.38
N GLN A 145 18.65 -6.38 -5.17
CA GLN A 145 19.56 -7.17 -5.99
C GLN A 145 18.87 -7.84 -7.21
N GLY A 146 17.59 -7.61 -7.43
CA GLY A 146 16.83 -8.16 -8.56
C GLY A 146 16.57 -9.68 -8.48
N VAL A 147 16.76 -10.30 -7.32
CA VAL A 147 16.42 -11.71 -7.06
C VAL A 147 14.90 -11.88 -6.98
N LEU A 148 14.21 -10.94 -6.34
CA LEU A 148 12.76 -10.84 -6.31
C LEU A 148 12.28 -9.69 -7.19
N GLY A 149 11.21 -9.92 -7.94
CA GLY A 149 10.55 -8.92 -8.79
C GLY A 149 9.61 -8.00 -8.01
N ILE A 150 10.06 -7.48 -6.87
CA ILE A 150 9.34 -6.55 -6.01
C ILE A 150 9.98 -5.16 -6.16
N GLU A 151 9.18 -4.10 -6.31
CA GLU A 151 9.68 -2.73 -6.22
C GLU A 151 10.19 -2.47 -4.78
N PRO A 152 11.48 -2.15 -4.56
CA PRO A 152 12.04 -1.99 -3.21
C PRO A 152 11.27 -1.03 -2.30
N LYS A 153 10.67 0.03 -2.86
CA LYS A 153 9.86 1.00 -2.10
C LYS A 153 8.56 0.42 -1.52
N MET A 154 8.12 -0.75 -2.00
CA MET A 154 7.00 -1.48 -1.41
C MET A 154 7.40 -2.24 -0.14
N VAL A 155 8.68 -2.42 0.11
CA VAL A 155 9.19 -3.17 1.26
C VAL A 155 9.55 -2.22 2.39
N ASP A 156 9.19 -2.59 3.62
CA ASP A 156 9.60 -1.85 4.82
C ASP A 156 11.13 -1.80 4.94
N PRO A 157 11.74 -0.62 4.87
CA PRO A 157 13.21 -0.50 4.89
C PRO A 157 13.83 -0.94 6.22
N LYS A 158 13.09 -0.86 7.32
CA LYS A 158 13.53 -1.23 8.65
C LYS A 158 13.34 -2.72 8.93
N ASN A 159 12.15 -3.25 8.63
CA ASN A 159 11.79 -4.64 8.92
C ASN A 159 12.12 -5.62 7.79
N ARG A 160 12.35 -5.14 6.57
CA ARG A 160 12.88 -5.84 5.38
C ARG A 160 12.12 -7.09 4.91
N ALA A 161 11.22 -7.63 5.77
CA ALA A 161 10.41 -8.84 5.51
C ALA A 161 8.92 -8.54 5.30
N VAL A 162 8.52 -7.26 5.33
CA VAL A 162 7.14 -6.81 5.19
C VAL A 162 6.98 -6.03 3.90
N VAL A 163 5.94 -6.34 3.13
CA VAL A 163 5.63 -5.70 1.85
C VAL A 163 4.27 -5.04 1.91
N SER A 164 4.18 -3.75 1.57
CA SER A 164 2.90 -3.02 1.44
C SER A 164 2.39 -3.10 0.01
N LEU A 165 1.30 -3.83 -0.17
CA LEU A 165 0.75 -4.19 -1.49
C LEU A 165 -0.22 -3.15 -2.04
N ALA A 166 -0.75 -2.28 -1.19
CA ALA A 166 -1.79 -1.33 -1.57
C ALA A 166 -1.50 0.08 -1.07
N THR A 167 -2.17 1.06 -1.65
CA THR A 167 -2.17 2.46 -1.19
C THR A 167 -3.58 3.01 -1.22
N VAL A 168 -3.98 3.63 -0.13
CA VAL A 168 -5.24 4.38 -0.04
C VAL A 168 -4.95 5.86 -0.23
N LEU A 169 -5.70 6.51 -1.13
CA LEU A 169 -5.64 7.95 -1.40
C LEU A 169 -6.89 8.64 -0.85
N PHE A 170 -6.74 9.86 -0.34
CA PHE A 170 -7.86 10.70 0.06
C PHE A 170 -8.05 11.87 -0.91
N VAL A 171 -9.31 12.14 -1.22
CA VAL A 171 -9.73 13.21 -2.13
C VAL A 171 -10.92 13.96 -1.55
N GLY A 172 -11.12 15.20 -1.96
CA GLY A 172 -12.40 15.86 -1.81
C GLY A 172 -13.44 15.27 -2.77
N ALA A 173 -14.68 15.07 -2.34
CA ALA A 173 -15.77 14.68 -3.21
C ALA A 173 -16.88 15.72 -3.17
N TYR A 174 -17.55 15.97 -4.29
CA TYR A 174 -18.64 16.94 -4.36
C TYR A 174 -19.73 16.53 -5.35
N ASN A 175 -20.93 17.03 -5.12
CA ASN A 175 -22.04 16.93 -6.06
C ASN A 175 -21.99 18.11 -7.02
N LYS A 176 -21.74 17.84 -8.32
CA LYS A 176 -21.57 18.87 -9.36
C LYS A 176 -22.83 19.69 -9.66
N ASN A 177 -24.01 19.20 -9.26
CA ASN A 177 -25.26 19.95 -9.41
C ASN A 177 -25.48 20.94 -8.26
N LEU A 178 -24.81 20.74 -7.11
CA LEU A 178 -24.94 21.59 -5.92
C LEU A 178 -23.74 22.53 -5.71
N LEU A 179 -22.57 22.15 -6.23
CA LEU A 179 -21.33 22.90 -6.06
C LEU A 179 -20.52 22.85 -7.36
N SER A 180 -20.23 24.01 -7.94
CA SER A 180 -19.40 24.12 -9.14
C SER A 180 -17.91 23.86 -8.82
N ALA A 181 -17.18 23.30 -9.77
CA ALA A 181 -15.80 22.85 -9.61
C ALA A 181 -14.81 23.96 -9.17
N ASP A 182 -15.06 25.20 -9.57
CA ASP A 182 -14.28 26.38 -9.19
C ASP A 182 -14.44 26.78 -7.71
N LYS A 183 -15.56 26.43 -7.10
CA LYS A 183 -15.85 26.67 -5.67
C LYS A 183 -15.30 25.57 -4.75
N VAL A 184 -14.97 24.40 -5.29
CA VAL A 184 -14.39 23.32 -4.50
C VAL A 184 -12.98 23.71 -4.03
N PRO A 185 -12.64 23.56 -2.73
CA PRO A 185 -11.33 23.88 -2.22
C PRO A 185 -10.18 23.22 -2.99
N THR A 186 -9.08 23.94 -3.18
CA THR A 186 -7.84 23.45 -3.79
C THR A 186 -6.73 23.21 -2.78
N THR A 187 -6.95 23.64 -1.54
CA THR A 187 -6.06 23.44 -0.38
C THR A 187 -6.86 22.94 0.81
N TRP A 188 -6.21 22.32 1.77
CA TRP A 188 -6.87 21.83 2.97
C TRP A 188 -7.45 22.99 3.81
N ASP A 189 -6.74 24.08 3.96
CA ASP A 189 -7.27 25.28 4.64
C ASP A 189 -8.48 25.89 3.91
N GLY A 190 -8.62 25.62 2.62
CA GLY A 190 -9.78 26.06 1.84
C GLY A 190 -11.11 25.51 2.35
N PHE A 191 -11.12 24.36 3.03
CA PHE A 191 -12.33 23.80 3.67
C PHE A 191 -12.73 24.57 4.93
N LEU A 192 -11.85 25.41 5.48
CA LEU A 192 -12.11 26.25 6.64
C LEU A 192 -12.72 27.61 6.30
N ARG A 193 -12.97 27.87 5.02
CA ARG A 193 -13.60 29.14 4.58
C ARG A 193 -15.03 29.28 5.15
N PRO A 194 -15.48 30.51 5.46
CA PRO A 194 -16.80 30.78 6.05
C PRO A 194 -17.98 30.22 5.25
N GLU A 195 -17.86 30.14 3.93
CA GLU A 195 -18.92 29.62 3.05
C GLU A 195 -19.25 28.14 3.30
N PHE A 196 -18.34 27.36 3.89
CA PHE A 196 -18.54 25.95 4.23
C PHE A 196 -19.00 25.74 5.67
N LYS A 197 -19.15 26.79 6.45
CA LYS A 197 -19.64 26.72 7.84
C LYS A 197 -21.12 26.38 7.91
N GLY A 198 -21.52 25.66 8.96
CA GLY A 198 -22.93 25.41 9.28
C GLY A 198 -23.56 24.27 8.50
N ARG A 199 -23.00 23.06 8.59
CA ARG A 199 -23.52 21.81 7.97
C ARG A 199 -23.48 21.79 6.43
N LYS A 200 -22.63 22.59 5.81
CA LYS A 200 -22.50 22.64 4.33
C LYS A 200 -21.54 21.62 3.76
N MET A 201 -20.75 20.97 4.60
CA MET A 201 -19.85 19.89 4.20
C MET A 201 -19.92 18.71 5.17
N MET A 202 -19.55 17.55 4.68
CA MET A 202 -19.41 16.34 5.47
C MET A 202 -17.95 16.07 5.84
N VAL A 203 -17.75 15.52 7.05
CA VAL A 203 -16.46 15.09 7.57
C VAL A 203 -16.64 13.71 8.20
N ASP A 204 -15.81 12.75 7.82
CA ASP A 204 -15.83 11.42 8.46
C ASP A 204 -15.25 11.53 9.89
N ILE A 205 -15.97 10.96 10.87
CA ILE A 205 -15.51 10.94 12.27
C ILE A 205 -14.28 10.06 12.49
N ARG A 206 -13.98 9.14 11.55
CA ARG A 206 -12.76 8.32 11.59
C ARG A 206 -11.59 9.16 11.09
N PRO A 207 -10.59 9.40 11.91
CA PRO A 207 -9.55 10.38 11.62
C PRO A 207 -8.38 9.84 10.76
N ILE A 208 -8.58 8.79 9.98
CA ILE A 208 -7.52 8.12 9.20
C ILE A 208 -6.79 9.10 8.26
N MET A 209 -7.53 10.02 7.61
CA MET A 209 -6.91 11.07 6.80
C MET A 209 -6.07 12.03 7.65
N TYR A 210 -6.48 12.31 8.88
CA TYR A 210 -5.77 13.21 9.78
C TYR A 210 -4.45 12.60 10.26
N SER A 211 -4.43 11.29 10.56
CA SER A 211 -3.16 10.61 10.86
C SER A 211 -2.17 10.68 9.69
N THR A 212 -2.67 10.70 8.46
CA THR A 212 -1.82 10.93 7.28
C THR A 212 -1.22 12.34 7.27
N PHE A 213 -1.97 13.38 7.63
CA PHE A 213 -1.41 14.74 7.75
C PHE A 213 -0.28 14.82 8.78
N ALA A 214 -0.43 14.12 9.90
CA ALA A 214 0.60 14.06 10.95
C ALA A 214 1.92 13.48 10.45
N ALA A 215 1.89 12.62 9.44
CA ALA A 215 3.08 11.98 8.86
C ALA A 215 3.95 12.91 7.99
N CYS A 216 3.54 14.16 7.73
CA CYS A 216 4.15 15.01 6.70
C CYS A 216 4.66 16.37 7.19
N PRO A 217 5.55 16.41 8.22
CA PRO A 217 6.10 17.68 8.70
C PRO A 217 6.92 18.41 7.61
N ASP A 218 7.59 17.68 6.73
CA ASP A 218 8.38 18.24 5.63
C ASP A 218 7.54 18.98 4.57
N GLN A 219 6.22 18.81 4.61
CA GLN A 219 5.28 19.48 3.72
C GLN A 219 4.46 20.58 4.42
N GLY A 220 4.94 21.03 5.58
CA GLY A 220 4.28 22.09 6.37
C GLY A 220 3.06 21.60 7.14
N MET A 221 2.89 20.28 7.28
CA MET A 221 1.86 19.63 8.11
C MET A 221 2.51 19.07 9.39
N GLY A 222 2.18 17.89 9.82
CA GLY A 222 2.68 17.29 11.04
C GLY A 222 1.64 17.31 12.15
N VAL A 223 2.02 16.81 13.33
CA VAL A 223 1.07 16.56 14.43
C VAL A 223 0.40 17.85 14.90
N GLU A 224 1.17 18.92 15.10
CA GLU A 224 0.62 20.21 15.55
C GLU A 224 -0.36 20.81 14.54
N TRP A 225 0.02 20.81 13.26
CA TRP A 225 -0.86 21.28 12.19
C TRP A 225 -2.15 20.46 12.15
N MET A 226 -2.03 19.12 12.22
CA MET A 226 -3.17 18.19 12.20
C MET A 226 -4.14 18.47 13.34
N VAL A 227 -3.65 18.65 14.58
CA VAL A 227 -4.50 18.97 15.75
C VAL A 227 -5.19 20.32 15.57
N ASN A 228 -4.44 21.35 15.17
CA ASN A 228 -5.01 22.67 14.91
C ASN A 228 -6.06 22.65 13.79
N TYR A 229 -5.81 21.90 12.72
CA TYR A 229 -6.75 21.75 11.61
C TYR A 229 -8.04 21.03 12.07
N ALA A 230 -7.91 19.97 12.87
CA ALA A 230 -9.05 19.24 13.43
C ALA A 230 -9.91 20.13 14.33
N GLN A 231 -9.28 20.94 15.20
CA GLN A 231 -9.98 21.93 16.04
C GLN A 231 -10.73 22.98 15.21
N LYS A 232 -10.08 23.55 14.18
CA LYS A 232 -10.69 24.49 13.25
C LYS A 232 -11.84 23.86 12.48
N MET A 233 -11.68 22.59 12.04
CA MET A 233 -12.74 21.85 11.35
C MET A 233 -13.97 21.68 12.24
N ARG A 234 -13.81 21.41 13.53
CA ARG A 234 -14.91 21.40 14.50
C ARG A 234 -15.67 22.74 14.50
N THR A 235 -14.97 23.87 14.43
CA THR A 235 -15.62 25.19 14.44
C THR A 235 -16.41 25.50 13.17
N GLN A 236 -16.19 24.74 12.09
CA GLN A 236 -17.01 24.79 10.87
C GLN A 236 -18.40 24.19 11.05
N GLN A 237 -18.63 23.46 12.14
CA GLN A 237 -19.91 22.76 12.40
C GLN A 237 -20.33 21.85 11.23
N PRO A 238 -19.46 20.94 10.75
CA PRO A 238 -19.77 20.09 9.62
C PRO A 238 -20.85 19.07 9.97
N VAL A 239 -21.34 18.36 8.96
CA VAL A 239 -22.11 17.12 9.17
C VAL A 239 -21.12 16.00 9.44
N TRP A 240 -21.07 15.54 10.68
CA TRP A 240 -20.27 14.40 11.06
C TRP A 240 -20.92 13.12 10.56
N VAL A 241 -20.16 12.35 9.79
CA VAL A 241 -20.61 11.09 9.17
C VAL A 241 -19.68 9.94 9.53
N ARG A 242 -20.15 8.72 9.38
CA ARG A 242 -19.32 7.52 9.54
C ARG A 242 -19.48 6.61 8.32
N GLY A 243 -18.38 6.37 7.61
CA GLY A 243 -18.33 5.51 6.43
C GLY A 243 -18.64 6.23 5.14
N TYR A 244 -17.95 5.80 4.08
CA TYR A 244 -17.97 6.52 2.81
C TYR A 244 -19.11 6.10 1.88
N SER A 245 -19.46 4.81 1.80
CA SER A 245 -20.44 4.32 0.82
C SER A 245 -21.82 4.96 1.01
N ARG A 246 -22.37 4.93 2.23
CA ARG A 246 -23.66 5.58 2.54
C ARG A 246 -23.62 7.08 2.30
N THR A 247 -22.53 7.71 2.73
CA THR A 247 -22.35 9.15 2.62
C THR A 247 -22.30 9.61 1.16
N LEU A 248 -21.55 8.89 0.32
CA LEU A 248 -21.47 9.19 -1.12
C LEU A 248 -22.79 8.91 -1.84
N THR A 249 -23.57 7.91 -1.39
CA THR A 249 -24.93 7.68 -1.92
C THR A 249 -25.86 8.86 -1.61
N ALA A 250 -25.83 9.38 -0.38
CA ALA A 250 -26.60 10.57 0.01
C ALA A 250 -26.15 11.83 -0.77
N MET A 251 -24.84 12.01 -0.97
CA MET A 251 -24.32 13.08 -1.84
C MET A 251 -24.80 12.94 -3.28
N ASN A 252 -24.77 11.74 -3.85
CA ASN A 252 -25.25 11.50 -5.21
C ASN A 252 -26.75 11.81 -5.35
N ALA A 253 -27.54 11.54 -4.31
CA ALA A 253 -28.95 11.88 -4.25
C ALA A 253 -29.23 13.39 -4.07
N GLY A 254 -28.19 14.21 -3.81
CA GLY A 254 -28.34 15.66 -3.65
C GLY A 254 -28.60 16.15 -2.22
N GLU A 255 -28.42 15.28 -1.22
CA GLU A 255 -28.60 15.69 0.17
C GLU A 255 -27.45 16.56 0.69
N TYR A 256 -26.25 16.37 0.13
CA TYR A 256 -25.03 17.08 0.54
C TYR A 256 -24.17 17.48 -0.67
N ALA A 257 -23.56 18.66 -0.57
CA ALA A 257 -22.78 19.24 -1.67
C ALA A 257 -21.30 18.82 -1.67
N LEU A 258 -20.69 18.62 -0.49
CA LEU A 258 -19.23 18.49 -0.34
C LEU A 258 -18.86 17.54 0.78
N HIS A 259 -17.83 16.71 0.56
CA HIS A 259 -17.13 15.92 1.58
C HIS A 259 -15.64 16.29 1.56
N SER A 260 -15.08 16.66 2.71
CA SER A 260 -13.70 17.15 2.80
C SER A 260 -12.63 16.10 2.59
N GLY A 261 -12.93 14.80 2.78
CA GLY A 261 -11.95 13.73 2.59
C GLY A 261 -12.60 12.36 2.57
N VAL A 262 -12.52 11.68 1.44
CA VAL A 262 -13.01 10.31 1.23
C VAL A 262 -11.96 9.48 0.51
N TYR A 263 -12.07 8.17 0.58
CA TYR A 263 -11.22 7.29 -0.21
C TYR A 263 -11.50 7.44 -1.70
N TYR A 264 -10.46 7.69 -2.47
CA TYR A 264 -10.49 7.80 -3.91
C TYR A 264 -11.18 6.59 -4.56
N HIS A 265 -10.78 5.38 -4.21
CA HIS A 265 -11.34 4.15 -4.76
C HIS A 265 -12.85 4.00 -4.47
N THR A 266 -13.34 4.50 -3.32
CA THR A 266 -14.77 4.42 -2.99
C THR A 266 -15.60 5.36 -3.86
N VAL A 267 -15.10 6.57 -4.13
CA VAL A 267 -15.76 7.52 -5.04
C VAL A 267 -15.83 6.94 -6.44
N VAL A 268 -14.68 6.49 -6.98
CA VAL A 268 -14.61 5.96 -8.34
C VAL A 268 -15.47 4.71 -8.52
N ARG A 269 -15.48 3.80 -7.53
CA ARG A 269 -16.34 2.61 -7.55
C ARG A 269 -17.82 3.00 -7.65
N LEU A 270 -18.28 4.00 -6.90
CA LEU A 270 -19.66 4.46 -6.98
C LEU A 270 -19.96 5.09 -8.34
N MET A 271 -19.05 5.94 -8.86
CA MET A 271 -19.19 6.55 -10.17
C MET A 271 -19.30 5.51 -11.30
N GLN A 272 -18.52 4.44 -11.22
CA GLN A 272 -18.56 3.32 -12.18
C GLN A 272 -19.86 2.51 -12.10
N LYS A 273 -20.37 2.27 -10.88
CA LYS A 273 -21.63 1.53 -10.66
C LYS A 273 -22.87 2.34 -11.00
N THR A 274 -22.77 3.67 -11.06
CA THR A 274 -23.87 4.58 -11.31
C THR A 274 -23.52 5.51 -12.48
N PRO A 275 -23.75 5.11 -13.74
CA PRO A 275 -23.33 5.88 -14.92
C PRO A 275 -23.86 7.33 -14.96
N GLN A 276 -25.07 7.55 -14.45
CA GLN A 276 -25.67 8.89 -14.34
C GLN A 276 -25.49 9.48 -12.92
N ASN A 277 -24.24 9.46 -12.44
CA ASN A 277 -23.95 10.02 -11.13
C ASN A 277 -23.73 11.54 -11.18
N ASN A 278 -23.99 12.18 -10.04
CA ASN A 278 -23.79 13.61 -9.83
C ASN A 278 -22.49 13.92 -9.10
N LEU A 279 -21.65 12.90 -8.82
CA LEU A 279 -20.42 13.04 -8.08
C LEU A 279 -19.24 13.40 -8.97
N GLU A 280 -18.37 14.21 -8.42
CA GLU A 280 -17.04 14.50 -8.93
C GLU A 280 -16.05 14.45 -7.77
N LEU A 281 -14.77 14.30 -8.09
CA LEU A 281 -13.69 14.29 -7.09
C LEU A 281 -12.64 15.35 -7.41
N LYS A 282 -11.91 15.77 -6.38
CA LYS A 282 -10.80 16.69 -6.51
C LYS A 282 -9.63 16.26 -5.65
N PHE A 283 -8.45 16.15 -6.25
CA PHE A 283 -7.21 16.00 -5.52
C PHE A 283 -6.85 17.31 -4.85
N ILE A 284 -6.63 17.28 -3.54
CA ILE A 284 -6.21 18.41 -2.72
C ILE A 284 -4.77 18.17 -2.32
N GLU A 285 -3.90 19.11 -2.63
CA GLU A 285 -2.48 18.96 -2.35
C GLU A 285 -2.06 19.60 -1.01
N PRO A 286 -1.12 18.98 -0.28
CA PRO A 286 -0.54 17.65 -0.54
C PRO A 286 -1.59 16.55 -0.48
N VAL A 287 -1.55 15.59 -1.44
CA VAL A 287 -2.53 14.50 -1.51
C VAL A 287 -2.24 13.50 -0.40
N PRO A 288 -3.16 13.28 0.56
CA PRO A 288 -2.93 12.29 1.60
C PRO A 288 -2.99 10.89 1.03
N ALA A 289 -1.96 10.12 1.32
CA ALA A 289 -1.82 8.73 0.92
C ALA A 289 -1.35 7.90 2.11
N THR A 290 -1.90 6.70 2.28
CA THR A 290 -1.49 5.77 3.33
C THR A 290 -1.14 4.44 2.72
N LEU A 291 0.01 3.87 3.08
CA LEU A 291 0.31 2.49 2.75
C LEU A 291 -0.71 1.57 3.41
N PHE A 292 -1.15 0.58 2.69
CA PHE A 292 -2.18 -0.34 3.09
C PHE A 292 -1.82 -1.77 2.68
N GLU A 293 -2.47 -2.78 3.27
CA GLU A 293 -2.19 -4.19 3.02
C GLU A 293 -0.71 -4.50 3.16
N ALA A 294 -0.18 -4.28 4.37
CA ALA A 294 1.15 -4.76 4.73
C ALA A 294 1.08 -6.26 5.00
N GLU A 295 1.86 -7.05 4.28
CA GLU A 295 1.87 -8.51 4.40
C GLU A 295 3.27 -9.04 4.71
N MET A 296 3.33 -10.19 5.37
CA MET A 296 4.55 -10.93 5.65
C MET A 296 4.33 -12.44 5.54
N VAL A 297 5.41 -13.17 5.28
CA VAL A 297 5.43 -14.63 5.44
C VAL A 297 5.59 -14.97 6.93
N LEU A 298 4.76 -15.87 7.47
CA LEU A 298 4.88 -16.31 8.86
C LEU A 298 6.10 -17.21 9.09
N ASN A 299 6.72 -17.09 10.27
CA ASN A 299 7.80 -18.00 10.69
C ASN A 299 7.30 -19.43 10.94
N SER A 300 6.01 -19.60 11.30
CA SER A 300 5.33 -20.88 11.48
C SER A 300 4.81 -21.50 10.17
N SER A 301 4.98 -20.80 9.03
CA SER A 301 4.55 -21.30 7.71
C SER A 301 5.13 -22.68 7.41
N ARG A 302 4.29 -23.55 6.86
CA ARG A 302 4.71 -24.87 6.36
C ARG A 302 5.26 -24.83 4.94
N ASN A 303 4.92 -23.77 4.19
CA ASN A 303 5.40 -23.52 2.84
C ASN A 303 5.92 -22.08 2.69
N PRO A 304 6.97 -21.69 3.45
CA PRO A 304 7.44 -20.31 3.47
C PRO A 304 7.96 -19.83 2.11
N TYR A 305 8.54 -20.68 1.29
CA TYR A 305 9.00 -20.28 -0.05
C TYR A 305 7.83 -20.15 -1.04
N GLY A 306 6.80 -20.97 -0.90
CA GLY A 306 5.55 -20.77 -1.62
C GLY A 306 4.87 -19.46 -1.22
N GLY A 307 4.83 -19.16 0.09
CA GLY A 307 4.37 -17.89 0.62
C GLY A 307 5.15 -16.69 0.07
N LEU A 308 6.49 -16.80 0.01
CA LEU A 308 7.36 -15.76 -0.57
C LEU A 308 7.05 -15.53 -2.05
N LEU A 309 6.85 -16.58 -2.84
CA LEU A 309 6.47 -16.47 -4.25
C LEU A 309 5.07 -15.86 -4.44
N PHE A 310 4.13 -16.13 -3.52
CA PHE A 310 2.80 -15.53 -3.58
C PHE A 310 2.86 -14.04 -3.24
N LEU A 311 3.60 -13.66 -2.19
CA LEU A 311 3.81 -12.27 -1.80
C LEU A 311 4.50 -11.46 -2.91
N GLU A 312 5.55 -12.04 -3.52
CA GLU A 312 6.19 -11.45 -4.69
C GLU A 312 5.23 -11.30 -5.86
N TYR A 313 4.38 -12.31 -6.10
CA TYR A 313 3.39 -12.24 -7.18
C TYR A 313 2.40 -11.10 -6.97
N GLN A 314 1.86 -10.94 -5.76
CA GLN A 314 0.98 -9.82 -5.43
C GLN A 314 1.66 -8.47 -5.66
N ALA A 315 2.94 -8.33 -5.32
CA ALA A 315 3.74 -7.13 -5.52
C ALA A 315 4.19 -6.90 -6.97
N SER A 316 4.15 -7.94 -7.83
CA SER A 316 4.53 -7.83 -9.24
C SER A 316 3.56 -6.99 -10.05
N ALA A 317 3.99 -6.51 -11.23
CA ALA A 317 3.14 -5.77 -12.15
C ALA A 317 1.83 -6.54 -12.50
N GLU A 318 1.90 -7.88 -12.59
CA GLU A 318 0.72 -8.73 -12.86
C GLU A 318 -0.25 -8.72 -11.68
N GLY A 319 0.23 -8.94 -10.46
CA GLY A 319 -0.59 -8.93 -9.24
C GLY A 319 -1.17 -7.55 -8.96
N GLN A 320 -0.36 -6.49 -9.10
CA GLN A 320 -0.79 -5.12 -8.92
C GLN A 320 -1.87 -4.70 -9.95
N LYS A 321 -1.78 -5.21 -11.17
CA LYS A 321 -2.85 -5.03 -12.17
C LYS A 321 -4.16 -5.69 -11.72
N VAL A 322 -4.11 -6.90 -11.13
CA VAL A 322 -5.30 -7.56 -10.60
C VAL A 322 -5.93 -6.73 -9.48
N ILE A 323 -5.11 -6.14 -8.59
CA ILE A 323 -5.59 -5.24 -7.52
C ILE A 323 -6.28 -4.00 -8.13
N ASP A 324 -5.69 -3.35 -9.14
CA ASP A 324 -6.29 -2.17 -9.76
C ASP A 324 -7.58 -2.46 -10.53
N GLU A 325 -7.71 -3.64 -11.13
CA GLU A 325 -8.89 -4.00 -11.92
C GLU A 325 -10.09 -4.43 -11.06
N ARG A 326 -9.85 -5.04 -9.90
CA ARG A 326 -10.88 -5.65 -9.05
C ARG A 326 -11.20 -4.84 -7.80
N GLU A 327 -10.20 -4.25 -7.21
CA GLU A 327 -10.34 -3.25 -6.16
C GLU A 327 -9.79 -1.93 -6.71
N PRO A 328 -10.57 -1.22 -7.54
CA PRO A 328 -10.06 -0.19 -8.41
C PRO A 328 -9.25 0.83 -7.64
N LEU A 329 -8.01 1.04 -8.11
CA LEU A 329 -7.18 2.15 -7.69
C LEU A 329 -6.58 2.00 -6.28
N LYS A 330 -6.44 0.78 -5.79
CA LYS A 330 -5.74 0.47 -4.53
C LYS A 330 -4.33 -0.11 -4.70
N ALA A 331 -3.91 -0.46 -5.91
CA ALA A 331 -2.54 -0.92 -6.12
C ALA A 331 -1.53 0.10 -5.60
N SER A 332 -0.38 -0.40 -5.15
CA SER A 332 0.67 0.42 -4.56
C SER A 332 1.05 1.61 -5.44
N LEU A 333 1.17 2.80 -4.85
CA LEU A 333 1.69 3.99 -5.54
C LEU A 333 3.13 3.80 -6.02
N HIS A 334 3.86 2.85 -5.43
CA HIS A 334 5.23 2.51 -5.82
C HIS A 334 5.28 1.51 -6.97
N SER A 335 4.17 0.84 -7.30
CA SER A 335 4.13 -0.06 -8.46
C SER A 335 4.09 0.73 -9.77
N PRO A 336 5.09 0.59 -10.64
CA PRO A 336 5.10 1.27 -11.93
C PRO A 336 3.85 0.92 -12.76
N GLY A 337 3.13 1.94 -13.20
CA GLY A 337 1.93 1.74 -14.03
C GLY A 337 0.63 1.53 -13.25
N SER A 338 0.66 1.46 -11.92
CA SER A 338 -0.57 1.49 -11.11
C SER A 338 -1.37 2.78 -11.33
N VAL A 339 -2.66 2.70 -11.06
CA VAL A 339 -3.53 3.89 -11.20
C VAL A 339 -3.12 4.95 -10.19
N ALA A 340 -2.80 4.56 -8.95
CA ALA A 340 -2.31 5.49 -7.93
C ALA A 340 -1.05 6.23 -8.40
N ALA A 341 -0.05 5.53 -8.92
CA ALA A 341 1.17 6.15 -9.45
C ALA A 341 0.90 7.15 -10.58
N LYS A 342 -0.04 6.82 -11.50
CA LYS A 342 -0.44 7.72 -12.59
C LYS A 342 -1.16 8.96 -12.10
N GLN A 343 -2.11 8.81 -11.18
CA GLN A 343 -2.90 9.91 -10.63
C GLN A 343 -2.06 10.88 -9.79
N LEU A 344 -1.02 10.37 -9.12
CA LEU A 344 -0.14 11.17 -8.27
C LEU A 344 1.04 11.81 -9.03
N LYS A 345 1.23 11.49 -10.31
CA LYS A 345 2.34 12.05 -11.10
C LYS A 345 2.29 13.58 -11.10
N GLY A 346 3.38 14.19 -10.64
CA GLY A 346 3.52 15.66 -10.57
C GLY A 346 2.78 16.34 -9.43
N LYS A 347 2.12 15.58 -8.54
CA LYS A 347 1.44 16.11 -7.35
C LYS A 347 2.34 16.01 -6.12
N LYS A 348 2.15 16.94 -5.19
CA LYS A 348 2.70 16.81 -3.83
C LYS A 348 1.90 15.74 -3.09
N VAL A 349 2.58 14.74 -2.55
CA VAL A 349 1.95 13.62 -1.83
C VAL A 349 2.38 13.65 -0.38
N CYS A 350 1.41 13.59 0.51
CA CYS A 350 1.62 13.37 1.94
C CYS A 350 1.44 11.88 2.21
N LEU A 351 2.55 11.14 2.38
CA LEU A 351 2.54 9.69 2.55
C LEU A 351 2.72 9.29 4.02
N ASN A 352 1.70 8.63 4.59
CA ASN A 352 1.85 7.84 5.81
C ASN A 352 2.44 6.47 5.41
N GLY A 353 3.75 6.36 5.53
CA GLY A 353 4.56 5.24 5.05
C GLY A 353 5.03 4.31 6.16
N HIS A 354 5.91 3.36 5.83
CA HIS A 354 6.43 2.35 6.76
C HIS A 354 6.96 2.92 8.08
N ASP A 355 7.66 4.07 8.03
CA ASP A 355 8.27 4.69 9.21
C ASP A 355 7.23 5.27 10.18
N THR A 356 6.05 5.59 9.70
CA THR A 356 5.01 6.36 10.41
C THR A 356 3.73 5.58 10.67
N LEU A 357 3.47 4.47 9.96
CA LEU A 357 2.26 3.66 10.14
C LEU A 357 1.99 3.27 11.59
N GLN A 358 3.02 2.87 12.32
CA GLN A 358 2.92 2.50 13.74
C GLN A 358 2.47 3.64 14.66
N LEU A 359 2.55 4.89 14.22
CA LEU A 359 2.13 6.08 14.98
C LEU A 359 0.67 6.47 14.69
N SER A 360 0.06 5.91 13.66
CA SER A 360 -1.28 6.28 13.17
C SER A 360 -2.32 6.24 14.29
N SER A 361 -2.36 5.17 15.06
CA SER A 361 -3.34 5.01 16.14
C SER A 361 -3.23 6.11 17.22
N SER A 362 -2.02 6.56 17.56
CA SER A 362 -1.83 7.64 18.53
C SER A 362 -2.27 9.00 17.93
N TRP A 363 -1.97 9.24 16.67
CA TRP A 363 -2.38 10.46 15.97
C TRP A 363 -3.89 10.52 15.76
N GLU A 364 -4.51 9.39 15.48
CA GLU A 364 -5.95 9.28 15.35
C GLU A 364 -6.67 9.62 16.66
N LYS A 365 -6.15 9.17 17.79
CA LYS A 365 -6.67 9.58 19.11
C LYS A 365 -6.58 11.09 19.33
N MET A 366 -5.43 11.71 19.00
CA MET A 366 -5.27 13.16 19.11
C MET A 366 -6.26 13.92 18.21
N ALA A 367 -6.53 13.42 16.99
CA ALA A 367 -7.49 14.02 16.08
C ALA A 367 -8.94 13.91 16.61
N VAL A 368 -9.33 12.75 17.17
CA VAL A 368 -10.65 12.55 17.78
C VAL A 368 -10.85 13.49 18.97
N GLU A 369 -9.85 13.63 19.84
CA GLU A 369 -9.88 14.59 20.94
C GLU A 369 -10.04 16.04 20.43
N ALA A 370 -9.30 16.41 19.37
CA ALA A 370 -9.40 17.71 18.74
C ALA A 370 -10.77 17.98 18.10
N PHE A 371 -11.44 16.96 17.55
CA PHE A 371 -12.84 17.07 17.11
C PHE A 371 -13.80 17.33 18.29
N GLY A 372 -13.39 17.02 19.51
CA GLY A 372 -14.16 17.24 20.72
C GLY A 372 -15.25 16.19 20.95
N PHE A 373 -15.09 15.00 20.43
CA PHE A 373 -15.94 13.87 20.80
C PHE A 373 -15.47 13.34 22.15
N PRO A 374 -16.35 13.26 23.18
CA PRO A 374 -15.99 12.70 24.47
C PRO A 374 -15.70 11.21 24.29
N GLY A 375 -14.44 10.81 24.55
CA GLY A 375 -14.04 9.42 24.78
C GLY A 375 -14.58 8.42 23.76
N ALA A 376 -14.65 8.78 22.48
CA ALA A 376 -14.97 7.81 21.45
C ALA A 376 -13.83 6.79 21.44
N GLU A 377 -14.00 5.74 22.24
CA GLU A 377 -13.29 4.49 21.97
C GLU A 377 -13.52 4.20 20.49
N VAL A 378 -12.45 4.21 19.73
CA VAL A 378 -12.47 3.82 18.32
C VAL A 378 -12.75 2.33 18.33
N LYS A 379 -14.06 1.98 18.40
CA LYS A 379 -14.53 0.62 18.22
C LYS A 379 -14.61 0.30 16.75
#